data_7c9ac3dcc2ded6219bd56d6e279620cb
#
_entry.id   7c9ac3dcc2ded6219bd56d6e279620cb
#
_cell.length_a   1.000
_cell.length_b   1.000
_cell.length_c   1.000
_cell.angle_alpha   90.00
_cell.angle_beta   90.00
_cell.angle_gamma   90.00
#
_symmetry.space_group_name_H-M   'P 1'
#
loop_
_entity.id
_entity.type
_entity.pdbx_description
1 polymer ?
#
loop_
_entity_poly.entity_id
_entity_poly.type
_entity_poly.pdbx_seq_one_letter_code
_entity_poly.pdbx_strand_id
1 'polypeptide(L)'
;MIGKDGLRVELTGAHGSLVLTTFEEPAGDLEVWVTDLAGWVGGVGIESDDAQRKLGHGMVHAPARRTGRTLTLKGSAVSNTGVQVRELADRFVSSLLWDGHLGTLRVATDTLDLTGEVRLDGDVKVEFLGDSAFLFEVPLFAPEPWLYGVPRTYQLYPAGAGVGLRFPLFYPEQPTRGVLSFGSQAPMTTSIVNEGNVDAYPIYTVRGDWSSGFRITAENRVIEYPYAVLATAPVTIDCARGRLLISGVDRTSELVSREWHKIPPRAGFVPVVQALAPATGWVDVTARSTYI
;
A
#
# COMPACT_ATOMS: atom_id res chain seq x y z
N MET A 1 -6.73 20.20 -13.15
CA MET A 1 -5.75 20.13 -14.25
C MET A 1 -4.45 19.71 -13.60
N ILE A 2 -4.04 18.45 -13.83
CA ILE A 2 -2.75 17.93 -13.34
C ILE A 2 -1.69 18.59 -14.23
N GLY A 3 -0.59 19.09 -13.64
CA GLY A 3 0.48 19.78 -14.38
C GLY A 3 0.99 18.96 -15.55
N LYS A 4 1.39 19.63 -16.63
CA LYS A 4 1.70 19.01 -17.92
C LYS A 4 3.03 18.24 -17.97
N ASP A 5 3.88 18.36 -16.94
CA ASP A 5 5.24 17.84 -16.98
C ASP A 5 5.32 16.47 -16.29
N GLY A 6 5.73 15.46 -17.02
CA GLY A 6 6.09 14.14 -16.48
C GLY A 6 4.96 13.26 -15.96
N LEU A 7 3.69 13.48 -16.32
CA LEU A 7 2.59 12.62 -15.90
C LEU A 7 2.63 11.28 -16.68
N ARG A 8 2.74 10.18 -15.92
CA ARG A 8 2.61 8.82 -16.43
C ARG A 8 1.45 8.14 -15.71
N VAL A 9 0.48 7.66 -16.47
CA VAL A 9 -0.65 6.87 -15.99
C VAL A 9 -0.50 5.45 -16.48
N GLU A 10 -0.57 4.50 -15.57
CA GLU A 10 -0.51 3.07 -15.87
C GLU A 10 -1.77 2.39 -15.33
N LEU A 11 -2.55 1.81 -16.24
CA LEU A 11 -3.75 1.04 -15.92
C LEU A 11 -3.45 -0.43 -16.15
N THR A 12 -3.47 -1.23 -15.08
CA THR A 12 -3.19 -2.67 -15.13
C THR A 12 -4.42 -3.45 -14.72
N GLY A 13 -4.85 -4.38 -15.56
CA GLY A 13 -5.93 -5.31 -15.30
C GLY A 13 -5.48 -6.76 -15.41
N ALA A 14 -6.44 -7.69 -15.34
CA ALA A 14 -6.16 -9.13 -15.40
C ALA A 14 -5.50 -9.58 -16.71
N HIS A 15 -5.70 -8.87 -17.79
CA HIS A 15 -5.26 -9.27 -19.14
C HIS A 15 -4.23 -8.33 -19.76
N GLY A 16 -3.59 -7.51 -18.96
CA GLY A 16 -2.49 -6.66 -19.43
C GLY A 16 -2.44 -5.30 -18.77
N SER A 17 -1.52 -4.48 -19.25
CA SER A 17 -1.35 -3.10 -18.80
C SER A 17 -1.36 -2.15 -19.98
N LEU A 18 -1.77 -0.93 -19.69
CA LEU A 18 -1.73 0.20 -20.61
C LEU A 18 -0.99 1.35 -19.95
N VAL A 19 0.00 1.88 -20.63
CA VAL A 19 0.77 3.03 -20.18
C VAL A 19 0.42 4.22 -21.05
N LEU A 20 0.04 5.32 -20.37
CA LEU A 20 -0.27 6.60 -21.01
C LEU A 20 0.71 7.64 -20.46
N THR A 21 1.18 8.49 -21.35
CA THR A 21 2.06 9.62 -20.98
C THR A 21 1.35 10.95 -21.27
N THR A 22 1.89 12.03 -20.76
CA THR A 22 1.53 13.36 -21.29
C THR A 22 2.08 13.51 -22.70
N PHE A 23 1.43 14.37 -23.49
CA PHE A 23 1.87 14.65 -24.85
C PHE A 23 3.32 15.13 -24.85
N GLU A 24 4.17 14.33 -25.48
CA GLU A 24 5.54 14.65 -25.86
C GLU A 24 5.66 14.52 -27.37
N GLU A 25 6.79 14.89 -27.96
CA GLU A 25 6.98 14.67 -29.40
C GLU A 25 6.88 13.16 -29.72
N PRO A 26 6.13 12.78 -30.79
CA PRO A 26 5.93 11.38 -31.13
C PRO A 26 7.25 10.64 -31.32
N ALA A 27 7.44 9.58 -30.54
CA ALA A 27 8.66 8.76 -30.58
C ALA A 27 8.44 7.37 -31.19
N GLY A 28 7.18 6.98 -31.47
CA GLY A 28 6.84 5.64 -31.92
C GLY A 28 5.70 5.55 -32.91
N ASP A 29 5.41 4.32 -33.35
CA ASP A 29 4.33 4.03 -34.30
C ASP A 29 2.94 4.07 -33.67
N LEU A 30 2.85 3.88 -32.36
CA LEU A 30 1.62 3.93 -31.58
C LEU A 30 1.86 4.68 -30.28
N GLU A 31 1.11 5.75 -30.09
CA GLU A 31 1.20 6.58 -28.88
C GLU A 31 -0.15 6.74 -28.24
N VAL A 32 -0.16 6.70 -26.90
CA VAL A 32 -1.35 6.85 -26.09
C VAL A 32 -1.10 7.93 -25.04
N TRP A 33 -1.90 8.98 -25.11
CA TRP A 33 -1.74 10.14 -24.24
C TRP A 33 -2.92 10.29 -23.29
N VAL A 34 -2.62 10.69 -22.07
CA VAL A 34 -3.63 11.14 -21.12
C VAL A 34 -3.88 12.63 -21.30
N THR A 35 -5.15 13.02 -21.47
CA THR A 35 -5.57 14.43 -21.57
C THR A 35 -6.18 14.92 -20.27
N ASP A 36 -6.88 14.05 -19.54
CA ASP A 36 -7.49 14.37 -18.25
C ASP A 36 -7.66 13.11 -17.38
N LEU A 37 -7.55 13.29 -16.08
CA LEU A 37 -7.86 12.28 -15.07
C LEU A 37 -8.68 12.94 -13.97
N ALA A 38 -9.98 13.05 -14.24
CA ALA A 38 -10.91 13.65 -13.29
C ALA A 38 -11.10 12.75 -12.06
N GLY A 39 -11.27 13.36 -10.88
CA GLY A 39 -11.49 12.66 -9.62
C GLY A 39 -10.23 12.11 -8.94
N TRP A 40 -9.05 12.14 -9.58
CA TRP A 40 -7.81 11.70 -8.96
C TRP A 40 -7.34 12.66 -7.87
N VAL A 41 -7.33 13.94 -8.18
CA VAL A 41 -7.00 15.01 -7.23
C VAL A 41 -8.27 15.55 -6.63
N GLY A 42 -8.27 15.71 -5.31
CA GLY A 42 -9.42 16.21 -4.55
C GLY A 42 -9.98 15.16 -3.60
N GLY A 43 -10.90 15.59 -2.74
CA GLY A 43 -11.53 14.71 -1.77
C GLY A 43 -12.57 13.80 -2.41
N VAL A 44 -12.94 12.78 -1.68
CA VAL A 44 -14.07 11.88 -2.00
C VAL A 44 -15.33 12.28 -1.23
N GLY A 45 -16.47 11.84 -1.69
CA GLY A 45 -17.74 12.08 -1.02
C GLY A 45 -17.77 11.59 0.42
N ILE A 46 -18.69 12.13 1.19
CA ILE A 46 -18.93 11.76 2.58
C ILE A 46 -20.40 11.38 2.70
N GLU A 47 -20.67 10.24 3.31
CA GLU A 47 -22.01 9.79 3.69
C GLU A 47 -22.14 9.75 5.20
N SER A 48 -23.25 10.24 5.72
CA SER A 48 -23.61 10.17 7.14
C SER A 48 -25.04 9.69 7.29
N ASP A 49 -25.27 8.87 8.31
CA ASP A 49 -26.61 8.38 8.68
C ASP A 49 -27.25 9.32 9.72
N ASP A 50 -27.14 10.64 9.51
CA ASP A 50 -27.75 11.63 10.40
C ASP A 50 -29.27 11.49 10.41
N ALA A 51 -29.87 11.37 11.60
CA ALA A 51 -31.29 11.19 11.77
C ALA A 51 -31.97 12.48 12.25
N GLN A 52 -33.18 12.78 11.72
CA GLN A 52 -33.95 13.89 12.25
C GLN A 52 -34.41 13.62 13.70
N ARG A 53 -34.33 14.62 14.54
CA ARG A 53 -34.89 14.54 15.88
C ARG A 53 -36.42 14.44 15.81
N LYS A 54 -36.97 13.49 16.54
CA LYS A 54 -38.45 13.32 16.59
C LYS A 54 -39.15 14.47 17.31
N LEU A 55 -38.43 15.12 18.25
CA LEU A 55 -38.92 16.25 19.02
C LEU A 55 -37.84 17.35 19.01
N GLY A 56 -38.18 18.54 18.53
CA GLY A 56 -37.26 19.70 18.46
C GLY A 56 -36.60 19.87 17.11
N HIS A 57 -35.74 20.89 17.04
CA HIS A 57 -35.03 21.27 15.81
C HIS A 57 -33.67 20.53 15.71
N GLY A 58 -33.23 20.26 14.47
CA GLY A 58 -31.90 19.72 14.13
C GLY A 58 -31.88 18.21 13.97
N MET A 59 -30.69 17.68 13.74
CA MET A 59 -30.41 16.26 13.49
C MET A 59 -29.58 15.66 14.64
N VAL A 60 -29.65 14.36 14.77
CA VAL A 60 -28.71 13.57 15.60
C VAL A 60 -27.54 13.23 14.70
N HIS A 61 -26.34 13.69 15.06
CA HIS A 61 -25.13 13.44 14.32
C HIS A 61 -24.73 11.96 14.39
N ALA A 62 -24.47 11.35 13.24
CA ALA A 62 -23.87 10.04 13.12
C ALA A 62 -22.43 10.15 12.55
N PRO A 63 -21.53 9.20 12.87
CA PRO A 63 -20.19 9.18 12.28
C PRO A 63 -20.29 9.10 10.76
N ALA A 64 -19.65 10.04 10.07
CA ALA A 64 -19.59 10.06 8.63
C ALA A 64 -18.50 9.10 8.10
N ARG A 65 -18.73 8.54 6.91
CA ARG A 65 -17.82 7.64 6.21
C ARG A 65 -17.47 8.21 4.84
N ARG A 66 -16.27 7.93 4.39
CA ARG A 66 -15.86 8.26 3.02
C ARG A 66 -16.48 7.24 2.06
N THR A 67 -17.01 7.74 0.94
CA THR A 67 -17.46 6.88 -0.17
C THR A 67 -16.29 6.42 -1.00
N GLY A 68 -16.54 5.49 -1.93
CA GLY A 68 -15.57 5.19 -2.97
C GLY A 68 -15.30 6.40 -3.87
N ARG A 69 -14.26 6.32 -4.68
CA ARG A 69 -13.79 7.40 -5.56
C ARG A 69 -14.24 7.12 -7.00
N THR A 70 -14.99 8.05 -7.60
CA THR A 70 -15.31 8.02 -9.03
C THR A 70 -14.22 8.75 -9.79
N LEU A 71 -13.69 8.10 -10.84
CA LEU A 71 -12.62 8.60 -11.67
C LEU A 71 -13.06 8.57 -13.13
N THR A 72 -12.56 9.48 -13.94
CA THR A 72 -12.73 9.43 -15.38
C THR A 72 -11.38 9.69 -16.05
N LEU A 73 -10.87 8.67 -16.75
CA LEU A 73 -9.65 8.75 -17.52
C LEU A 73 -10.00 9.11 -18.96
N LYS A 74 -9.46 10.22 -19.46
CA LYS A 74 -9.61 10.66 -20.84
C LYS A 74 -8.26 10.75 -21.51
N GLY A 75 -8.24 10.41 -22.78
CA GLY A 75 -7.03 10.49 -23.55
C GLY A 75 -7.26 10.36 -25.04
N SER A 76 -6.15 10.29 -25.77
CA SER A 76 -6.11 10.06 -27.20
C SER A 76 -5.05 9.02 -27.53
N ALA A 77 -5.29 8.30 -28.61
CA ALA A 77 -4.32 7.41 -29.20
C ALA A 77 -4.11 7.76 -30.65
N VAL A 78 -2.87 7.70 -31.11
CA VAL A 78 -2.49 7.98 -32.50
C VAL A 78 -1.53 6.89 -32.95
N SER A 79 -1.68 6.44 -34.19
CA SER A 79 -0.76 5.50 -34.83
C SER A 79 -0.58 5.79 -36.29
N ASN A 80 0.56 5.41 -36.84
CA ASN A 80 0.84 5.48 -38.27
C ASN A 80 0.05 4.45 -39.08
N THR A 81 -0.56 3.45 -38.44
CA THR A 81 -1.36 2.40 -39.07
C THR A 81 -2.74 2.27 -38.44
N GLY A 82 -3.79 2.30 -39.26
CA GLY A 82 -5.18 2.14 -38.82
C GLY A 82 -5.46 0.78 -38.16
N VAL A 83 -4.65 -0.25 -38.40
CA VAL A 83 -4.77 -1.56 -37.79
C VAL A 83 -4.43 -1.48 -36.30
N GLN A 84 -3.31 -0.87 -35.93
CA GLN A 84 -2.87 -0.72 -34.53
C GLN A 84 -3.86 0.10 -33.70
N VAL A 85 -4.45 1.14 -34.33
CA VAL A 85 -5.47 1.99 -33.67
C VAL A 85 -6.71 1.18 -33.31
N ARG A 86 -7.19 0.32 -34.24
CA ARG A 86 -8.36 -0.54 -33.97
C ARG A 86 -8.07 -1.63 -32.95
N GLU A 87 -6.91 -2.28 -33.02
CA GLU A 87 -6.49 -3.27 -32.03
C GLU A 87 -6.38 -2.66 -30.63
N LEU A 88 -5.87 -1.43 -30.53
CA LEU A 88 -5.81 -0.73 -29.26
C LEU A 88 -7.20 -0.37 -28.74
N ALA A 89 -8.09 0.13 -29.60
CA ALA A 89 -9.47 0.43 -29.21
C ALA A 89 -10.21 -0.82 -28.72
N ASP A 90 -10.03 -1.95 -29.39
CA ASP A 90 -10.60 -3.23 -28.98
C ASP A 90 -10.06 -3.68 -27.62
N ARG A 91 -8.77 -3.46 -27.32
CA ARG A 91 -8.18 -3.74 -26.01
C ARG A 91 -8.80 -2.88 -24.91
N PHE A 92 -9.09 -1.62 -25.15
CA PHE A 92 -9.79 -0.76 -24.18
C PHE A 92 -11.18 -1.27 -23.86
N VAL A 93 -11.91 -1.75 -24.86
CA VAL A 93 -13.29 -2.22 -24.70
C VAL A 93 -13.33 -3.61 -24.08
N SER A 94 -12.39 -4.49 -24.44
CA SER A 94 -12.57 -5.93 -24.20
C SER A 94 -11.82 -6.50 -23.01
N SER A 95 -10.83 -5.81 -22.41
CA SER A 95 -9.92 -6.63 -21.61
C SER A 95 -9.17 -6.02 -20.43
N LEU A 96 -9.04 -4.72 -20.33
CA LEU A 96 -8.16 -4.18 -19.27
C LEU A 96 -8.73 -4.32 -17.88
N LEU A 97 -10.03 -4.08 -17.71
CA LEU A 97 -10.71 -4.14 -16.43
C LEU A 97 -12.00 -4.94 -16.60
N TRP A 98 -11.90 -6.25 -16.53
CA TRP A 98 -13.01 -7.12 -16.83
C TRP A 98 -13.84 -7.52 -15.60
N ASP A 99 -15.18 -7.57 -15.79
CA ASP A 99 -16.19 -8.28 -14.99
C ASP A 99 -16.00 -8.28 -13.48
N GLY A 100 -15.94 -7.09 -12.87
CA GLY A 100 -15.92 -6.97 -11.40
C GLY A 100 -14.56 -7.27 -10.77
N HIS A 101 -13.54 -7.59 -11.54
CA HIS A 101 -12.17 -7.67 -11.04
C HIS A 101 -11.58 -6.27 -10.86
N LEU A 102 -10.85 -6.10 -9.74
CA LEU A 102 -10.09 -4.89 -9.50
C LEU A 102 -8.81 -4.91 -10.32
N GLY A 103 -8.52 -3.80 -10.99
CA GLY A 103 -7.22 -3.51 -11.56
C GLY A 103 -6.51 -2.45 -10.74
N THR A 104 -5.31 -2.09 -11.16
CA THR A 104 -4.50 -1.05 -10.51
C THR A 104 -4.37 0.15 -11.44
N LEU A 105 -4.70 1.32 -10.92
CA LEU A 105 -4.39 2.60 -11.55
C LEU A 105 -3.21 3.22 -10.79
N ARG A 106 -2.09 3.39 -11.47
CA ARG A 106 -0.89 4.07 -10.97
C ARG A 106 -0.73 5.39 -11.69
N VAL A 107 -0.49 6.43 -10.94
CA VAL A 107 -0.25 7.77 -11.46
C VAL A 107 1.06 8.27 -10.89
N ALA A 108 2.05 8.40 -11.73
CA ALA A 108 3.37 8.89 -11.38
C ALA A 108 3.59 10.29 -11.96
N THR A 109 4.08 11.19 -11.14
CA THR A 109 4.58 12.53 -11.49
C THR A 109 6.00 12.65 -10.96
N ASP A 110 6.69 13.74 -11.24
CA ASP A 110 8.05 13.98 -10.73
C ASP A 110 8.13 13.97 -9.20
N THR A 111 7.02 14.24 -8.52
CA THR A 111 6.99 14.38 -7.05
C THR A 111 6.23 13.29 -6.32
N LEU A 112 5.27 12.64 -6.98
CA LEU A 112 4.39 11.66 -6.37
C LEU A 112 4.20 10.45 -7.29
N ASP A 113 4.19 9.27 -6.70
CA ASP A 113 3.88 8.00 -7.35
C ASP A 113 2.82 7.29 -6.50
N LEU A 114 1.57 7.34 -6.97
CA LEU A 114 0.42 6.86 -6.23
C LEU A 114 -0.32 5.77 -6.99
N THR A 115 -0.86 4.82 -6.25
CA THR A 115 -1.67 3.72 -6.78
C THR A 115 -3.02 3.65 -6.10
N GLY A 116 -4.05 3.25 -6.85
CA GLY A 116 -5.38 2.91 -6.34
C GLY A 116 -5.91 1.67 -7.04
N GLU A 117 -6.72 0.87 -6.35
CA GLU A 117 -7.45 -0.24 -6.96
C GLU A 117 -8.73 0.29 -7.60
N VAL A 118 -8.97 -0.05 -8.87
CA VAL A 118 -10.08 0.45 -9.66
C VAL A 118 -10.79 -0.65 -10.43
N ARG A 119 -12.06 -0.44 -10.76
CA ARG A 119 -12.85 -1.23 -11.71
C ARG A 119 -13.52 -0.31 -12.71
N LEU A 120 -14.02 -0.86 -13.79
CA LEU A 120 -14.89 -0.11 -14.70
C LEU A 120 -16.21 0.28 -13.99
N ASP A 121 -16.71 1.47 -14.30
CA ASP A 121 -17.95 2.03 -13.74
C ASP A 121 -18.83 2.65 -14.84
N GLY A 122 -19.07 1.88 -15.89
CA GLY A 122 -19.88 2.27 -17.03
C GLY A 122 -19.23 1.95 -18.37
N ASP A 123 -19.77 2.52 -19.43
CA ASP A 123 -19.35 2.24 -20.80
C ASP A 123 -18.06 2.99 -21.13
N VAL A 124 -17.11 2.27 -21.72
CA VAL A 124 -15.92 2.87 -22.33
C VAL A 124 -16.34 3.53 -23.65
N LYS A 125 -16.06 4.81 -23.77
CA LYS A 125 -16.35 5.54 -25.03
C LYS A 125 -15.09 5.63 -25.87
N VAL A 126 -15.22 5.29 -27.14
CA VAL A 126 -14.16 5.42 -28.15
C VAL A 126 -14.74 6.19 -29.35
N GLU A 127 -14.08 7.28 -29.71
CA GLU A 127 -14.47 8.12 -30.84
C GLU A 127 -13.30 8.17 -31.83
N PHE A 128 -13.49 7.55 -33.01
CA PHE A 128 -12.46 7.55 -34.05
C PHE A 128 -12.37 8.91 -34.76
N LEU A 129 -11.15 9.41 -34.85
CA LEU A 129 -10.79 10.61 -35.61
C LEU A 129 -10.06 10.21 -36.91
N GLY A 130 -10.82 9.68 -37.88
CA GLY A 130 -10.26 9.07 -39.07
C GLY A 130 -9.67 7.68 -38.83
N ASP A 131 -8.69 7.28 -39.67
CA ASP A 131 -8.14 5.93 -39.65
C ASP A 131 -6.92 5.76 -38.70
N SER A 132 -6.35 6.86 -38.18
CA SER A 132 -5.07 6.84 -37.47
C SER A 132 -5.14 7.33 -36.03
N ALA A 133 -6.32 7.76 -35.56
CA ALA A 133 -6.47 8.28 -34.22
C ALA A 133 -7.85 8.00 -33.62
N PHE A 134 -7.91 7.94 -32.29
CA PHE A 134 -9.17 7.95 -31.54
C PHE A 134 -9.04 8.70 -30.21
N LEU A 135 -10.17 9.20 -29.74
CA LEU A 135 -10.34 9.69 -28.36
C LEU A 135 -10.99 8.60 -27.53
N PHE A 136 -10.66 8.56 -26.24
CA PHE A 136 -11.29 7.63 -25.32
C PHE A 136 -11.68 8.29 -24.01
N GLU A 137 -12.73 7.75 -23.39
CA GLU A 137 -13.16 8.07 -22.05
C GLU A 137 -13.47 6.76 -21.30
N VAL A 138 -12.75 6.52 -20.20
CA VAL A 138 -12.86 5.32 -19.37
C VAL A 138 -13.36 5.72 -18.00
N PRO A 139 -14.63 5.42 -17.65
CA PRO A 139 -15.15 5.64 -16.32
C PRO A 139 -14.64 4.55 -15.38
N LEU A 140 -14.10 4.96 -14.24
CA LEU A 140 -13.51 4.08 -13.26
C LEU A 140 -14.09 4.37 -11.88
N PHE A 141 -14.18 3.33 -11.05
CA PHE A 141 -14.55 3.43 -9.65
C PHE A 141 -13.52 2.72 -8.78
N ALA A 142 -12.97 3.45 -7.80
CA ALA A 142 -12.14 2.91 -6.74
C ALA A 142 -13.01 2.67 -5.50
N PRO A 143 -13.25 1.39 -5.10
CA PRO A 143 -14.04 1.08 -3.91
C PRO A 143 -13.42 1.64 -2.63
N GLU A 144 -12.09 1.62 -2.56
CA GLU A 144 -11.34 2.28 -1.48
C GLU A 144 -11.05 3.73 -1.86
N PRO A 145 -11.33 4.70 -0.98
CA PRO A 145 -11.09 6.12 -1.27
C PRO A 145 -9.62 6.51 -1.27
N TRP A 146 -8.77 5.62 -0.75
CA TRP A 146 -7.36 5.90 -0.48
C TRP A 146 -6.49 5.67 -1.71
N LEU A 147 -5.47 6.52 -1.83
CA LEU A 147 -4.37 6.36 -2.78
C LEU A 147 -3.11 6.03 -1.99
N TYR A 148 -2.35 5.08 -2.49
CA TYR A 148 -1.20 4.52 -1.80
C TYR A 148 0.09 4.88 -2.52
N GLY A 149 1.06 5.39 -1.77
CA GLY A 149 2.43 5.58 -2.24
C GLY A 149 3.15 4.24 -2.45
N VAL A 150 4.36 4.34 -2.96
CA VAL A 150 5.25 3.18 -3.16
C VAL A 150 5.48 2.47 -1.83
N PRO A 151 5.31 1.13 -1.76
CA PRO A 151 5.56 0.39 -0.54
C PRO A 151 7.04 0.45 -0.14
N ARG A 152 7.29 0.74 1.14
CA ARG A 152 8.63 0.69 1.73
C ARG A 152 8.67 -0.41 2.78
N THR A 153 9.68 -1.26 2.72
CA THR A 153 9.84 -2.37 3.67
C THR A 153 11.07 -2.15 4.53
N TYR A 154 10.90 -2.32 5.83
CA TYR A 154 11.93 -2.16 6.84
C TYR A 154 12.07 -3.47 7.61
N GLN A 155 13.30 -3.85 7.94
CA GLN A 155 13.54 -5.03 8.77
C GLN A 155 13.78 -4.62 10.22
N LEU A 156 13.06 -5.27 11.13
CA LEU A 156 13.21 -5.11 12.57
C LEU A 156 13.68 -6.42 13.18
N TYR A 157 14.63 -6.32 14.06
CA TYR A 157 15.12 -7.46 14.84
C TYR A 157 14.60 -7.35 16.27
N PRO A 158 14.24 -8.48 16.90
CA PRO A 158 13.81 -8.47 18.28
C PRO A 158 14.90 -7.86 19.16
N ALA A 159 14.47 -7.09 20.17
CA ALA A 159 15.37 -6.67 21.22
C ALA A 159 15.99 -7.94 21.84
N GLY A 160 17.21 -8.21 21.51
CA GLY A 160 17.96 -9.28 22.17
C GLY A 160 18.13 -8.91 23.62
N ALA A 161 18.13 -9.87 24.51
CA ALA A 161 18.72 -9.68 25.83
C ALA A 161 20.21 -9.43 25.62
N GLY A 162 20.55 -8.18 25.28
CA GLY A 162 21.90 -7.74 25.01
C GLY A 162 22.71 -7.92 26.28
N VAL A 163 23.44 -8.98 26.33
CA VAL A 163 24.55 -9.05 27.28
C VAL A 163 25.61 -8.17 26.64
N GLY A 164 25.59 -6.89 26.96
CA GLY A 164 26.59 -5.93 26.48
C GLY A 164 28.02 -6.47 26.64
N LEU A 165 28.99 -5.66 26.28
CA LEU A 165 30.41 -6.01 26.41
C LEU A 165 30.68 -6.62 27.81
N ARG A 166 31.04 -7.90 27.86
CA ARG A 166 31.38 -8.57 29.14
C ARG A 166 32.87 -8.38 29.40
N PHE A 167 33.18 -7.88 30.58
CA PHE A 167 34.56 -7.84 31.11
C PHE A 167 34.81 -9.07 31.98
N PRO A 168 36.04 -9.65 31.95
CA PRO A 168 37.21 -9.19 31.19
C PRO A 168 37.10 -9.52 29.70
N LEU A 169 37.53 -8.58 28.84
CA LEU A 169 37.56 -8.75 27.37
C LEU A 169 38.55 -9.83 26.92
N PHE A 170 39.49 -10.19 27.76
CA PHE A 170 40.53 -11.20 27.51
C PHE A 170 40.53 -12.20 28.66
N TYR A 171 40.56 -13.47 28.35
CA TYR A 171 40.71 -14.50 29.35
C TYR A 171 42.16 -14.42 29.91
N PRO A 172 42.33 -14.26 31.26
CA PRO A 172 43.67 -14.14 31.86
C PRO A 172 44.55 -15.37 31.62
N GLU A 173 43.89 -16.53 31.39
CA GLU A 173 44.58 -17.81 31.19
C GLU A 173 45.05 -18.04 29.73
N GLN A 174 44.61 -17.25 28.79
CA GLN A 174 45.00 -17.33 27.37
C GLN A 174 45.12 -15.94 26.74
N PRO A 175 46.16 -15.16 27.02
CA PRO A 175 46.27 -13.77 26.59
C PRO A 175 46.37 -13.59 25.07
N THR A 176 46.58 -14.66 24.29
CA THR A 176 46.67 -14.65 22.84
C THR A 176 45.38 -15.10 22.13
N ARG A 177 44.35 -15.51 22.86
CA ARG A 177 43.06 -15.89 22.33
C ARG A 177 41.94 -15.13 23.05
N GLY A 178 41.81 -13.87 22.72
CA GLY A 178 40.63 -13.09 23.12
C GLY A 178 39.49 -13.30 22.15
N VAL A 179 38.31 -13.69 22.63
CA VAL A 179 37.05 -13.60 21.84
C VAL A 179 36.42 -12.31 22.25
N LEU A 180 36.47 -11.30 21.40
CA LEU A 180 35.69 -10.09 21.56
C LEU A 180 34.22 -10.45 21.29
N SER A 181 33.39 -10.55 22.35
CA SER A 181 31.96 -10.69 22.23
C SER A 181 31.34 -9.31 22.34
N PHE A 182 30.85 -8.77 21.23
CA PHE A 182 30.16 -7.47 21.22
C PHE A 182 28.73 -7.55 21.75
N GLY A 183 28.31 -8.67 22.27
CA GLY A 183 26.94 -8.90 22.71
C GLY A 183 25.98 -9.12 21.54
N SER A 184 24.71 -9.33 21.87
CA SER A 184 23.64 -9.36 20.88
C SER A 184 23.35 -7.94 20.38
N GLN A 185 23.05 -7.84 19.10
CA GLN A 185 22.72 -6.58 18.43
C GLN A 185 21.61 -5.84 19.19
N ALA A 186 21.78 -4.56 19.44
CA ALA A 186 20.71 -3.72 19.97
C ALA A 186 19.53 -3.70 18.97
N PRO A 187 18.28 -3.58 19.43
CA PRO A 187 17.13 -3.51 18.55
C PRO A 187 17.35 -2.37 17.55
N MET A 188 17.30 -2.67 16.26
CA MET A 188 17.27 -1.62 15.24
C MET A 188 15.91 -0.94 15.33
N THR A 189 15.87 0.24 15.92
CA THR A 189 14.70 1.10 15.86
C THR A 189 14.77 1.91 14.57
N THR A 190 13.80 1.71 13.70
CA THR A 190 13.67 2.47 12.46
C THR A 190 12.40 3.31 12.53
N SER A 191 12.53 4.59 12.24
CA SER A 191 11.36 5.45 12.09
C SER A 191 10.73 5.24 10.71
N ILE A 192 9.49 4.80 10.69
CA ILE A 192 8.68 4.63 9.48
C ILE A 192 7.80 5.87 9.35
N VAL A 193 7.91 6.58 8.24
CA VAL A 193 7.20 7.85 8.05
C VAL A 193 6.03 7.66 7.09
N ASN A 194 4.87 8.17 7.47
CA ASN A 194 3.74 8.36 6.57
C ASN A 194 3.77 9.80 6.03
N GLU A 195 4.14 9.96 4.77
CA GLU A 195 4.18 11.27 4.09
C GLU A 195 2.78 11.72 3.63
N GLY A 196 1.79 10.84 3.75
CA GLY A 196 0.41 11.08 3.33
C GLY A 196 -0.36 12.01 4.27
N ASN A 197 -1.63 12.23 3.93
CA ASN A 197 -2.54 13.14 4.64
C ASN A 197 -3.64 12.40 5.42
N VAL A 198 -3.61 11.06 5.45
CA VAL A 198 -4.49 10.22 6.26
C VAL A 198 -3.69 9.12 6.96
N ASP A 199 -4.30 8.44 7.93
CA ASP A 199 -3.67 7.32 8.64
C ASP A 199 -3.24 6.22 7.66
N ALA A 200 -2.01 5.75 7.79
CA ALA A 200 -1.51 4.58 7.09
C ALA A 200 -1.44 3.37 8.04
N TYR A 201 -1.52 2.17 7.50
CA TYR A 201 -1.54 0.95 8.29
C TYR A 201 -0.39 0.04 7.86
N PRO A 202 0.50 -0.36 8.80
CA PRO A 202 1.60 -1.25 8.48
C PRO A 202 1.12 -2.69 8.30
N ILE A 203 1.87 -3.43 7.47
CA ILE A 203 1.79 -4.88 7.38
C ILE A 203 3.07 -5.44 7.96
N TYR A 204 2.96 -6.32 8.95
CA TYR A 204 4.09 -7.03 9.54
C TYR A 204 4.17 -8.45 8.96
N THR A 205 5.36 -8.86 8.56
CA THR A 205 5.64 -10.25 8.20
C THR A 205 6.74 -10.77 9.12
N VAL A 206 6.35 -11.61 10.05
CA VAL A 206 7.25 -12.25 11.04
C VAL A 206 7.84 -13.48 10.42
N ARG A 207 9.17 -13.52 10.32
CA ARG A 207 9.95 -14.57 9.66
C ARG A 207 10.96 -15.20 10.60
N GLY A 208 11.40 -16.40 10.26
CA GLY A 208 12.36 -17.19 11.04
C GLY A 208 11.68 -17.95 12.16
N ASP A 209 12.49 -18.47 13.10
CA ASP A 209 12.00 -19.33 14.17
C ASP A 209 11.82 -18.54 15.48
N TRP A 210 10.62 -18.61 16.03
CA TRP A 210 10.21 -17.98 17.29
C TRP A 210 9.58 -19.05 18.18
N SER A 211 10.27 -19.48 19.21
CA SER A 211 9.85 -20.63 20.02
C SER A 211 8.59 -20.36 20.86
N SER A 212 8.32 -19.13 21.26
CA SER A 212 7.17 -18.75 22.10
C SER A 212 6.45 -17.51 21.60
N GLY A 213 6.63 -17.17 20.31
CA GLY A 213 5.98 -16.03 19.68
C GLY A 213 6.65 -14.67 19.95
N PHE A 214 5.88 -13.61 19.72
CA PHE A 214 6.41 -12.26 19.68
C PHE A 214 5.40 -11.23 20.20
N ARG A 215 5.93 -10.07 20.57
CA ARG A 215 5.18 -8.86 20.87
C ARG A 215 5.72 -7.71 20.03
N ILE A 216 4.83 -6.98 19.37
CA ILE A 216 5.15 -5.76 18.64
C ILE A 216 4.47 -4.60 19.35
N THR A 217 5.26 -3.64 19.81
CA THR A 217 4.76 -2.46 20.52
C THR A 217 5.09 -1.21 19.72
N ALA A 218 4.12 -0.33 19.56
CA ALA A 218 4.34 0.98 18.98
C ALA A 218 3.42 1.99 19.65
N GLU A 219 3.98 3.12 20.06
CA GLU A 219 3.29 4.08 20.91
C GLU A 219 2.75 3.38 22.16
N ASN A 220 1.43 3.39 22.38
CA ASN A 220 0.77 2.73 23.50
C ASN A 220 -0.04 1.50 23.06
N ARG A 221 0.24 0.95 21.88
CA ARG A 221 -0.50 -0.17 21.30
C ARG A 221 0.35 -1.42 21.23
N VAL A 222 -0.26 -2.56 21.48
CA VAL A 222 0.41 -3.87 21.54
C VAL A 222 -0.31 -4.87 20.65
N ILE A 223 0.47 -5.57 19.84
CA ILE A 223 0.05 -6.78 19.14
C ILE A 223 0.90 -7.91 19.70
N GLU A 224 0.27 -8.94 20.28
CA GLU A 224 0.96 -10.06 20.89
C GLU A 224 0.40 -11.40 20.38
N TYR A 225 1.33 -12.24 19.90
CA TYR A 225 1.08 -13.60 19.47
C TYR A 225 1.94 -14.56 20.29
N PRO A 226 1.32 -15.45 21.12
CA PRO A 226 2.05 -16.24 22.12
C PRO A 226 2.50 -17.63 21.63
N TYR A 227 2.28 -17.94 20.36
CA TYR A 227 2.60 -19.28 19.83
C TYR A 227 3.85 -19.26 18.97
N ALA A 228 4.45 -20.44 18.78
CA ALA A 228 5.64 -20.58 17.94
C ALA A 228 5.38 -20.17 16.50
N VAL A 229 6.37 -19.49 15.90
CA VAL A 229 6.43 -19.23 14.46
C VAL A 229 7.57 -20.04 13.87
N LEU A 230 7.33 -20.68 12.75
CA LEU A 230 8.32 -21.48 12.03
C LEU A 230 8.82 -20.71 10.80
N ALA A 231 10.07 -20.88 10.44
CA ALA A 231 10.65 -20.25 9.26
C ALA A 231 9.90 -20.63 7.96
N THR A 232 9.29 -21.83 7.92
CA THR A 232 8.49 -22.32 6.79
C THR A 232 7.07 -21.79 6.74
N ALA A 233 6.58 -21.18 7.82
CA ALA A 233 5.22 -20.67 7.95
C ALA A 233 5.23 -19.25 8.57
N PRO A 234 5.63 -18.23 7.80
CA PRO A 234 5.68 -16.85 8.30
C PRO A 234 4.29 -16.36 8.69
N VAL A 235 4.25 -15.53 9.72
CA VAL A 235 3.02 -14.87 10.19
C VAL A 235 2.91 -13.49 9.54
N THR A 236 1.77 -13.23 8.89
CA THR A 236 1.45 -11.92 8.34
C THR A 236 0.36 -11.24 9.14
N ILE A 237 0.60 -10.00 9.56
CA ILE A 237 -0.35 -9.16 10.30
C ILE A 237 -0.70 -7.96 9.45
N ASP A 238 -1.95 -7.87 9.03
CA ASP A 238 -2.50 -6.74 8.28
C ASP A 238 -3.28 -5.84 9.24
N CYS A 239 -2.67 -4.70 9.59
CA CYS A 239 -3.29 -3.76 10.52
C CYS A 239 -4.49 -3.02 9.93
N ALA A 240 -4.56 -2.86 8.61
CA ALA A 240 -5.70 -2.22 7.95
C ALA A 240 -6.95 -3.11 8.01
N ARG A 241 -6.77 -4.40 7.76
CA ARG A 241 -7.86 -5.39 7.79
C ARG A 241 -8.10 -5.98 9.17
N GLY A 242 -7.22 -5.72 10.13
CA GLY A 242 -7.30 -6.26 11.47
C GLY A 242 -7.19 -7.80 11.50
N ARG A 243 -6.23 -8.37 10.76
CA ARG A 243 -6.08 -9.81 10.59
C ARG A 243 -4.65 -10.29 10.82
N LEU A 244 -4.55 -11.51 11.37
CA LEU A 244 -3.33 -12.29 11.40
C LEU A 244 -3.52 -13.53 10.54
N LEU A 245 -2.61 -13.75 9.60
CA LEU A 245 -2.65 -14.86 8.65
C LEU A 245 -1.38 -15.72 8.79
N ILE A 246 -1.55 -17.04 8.78
CA ILE A 246 -0.45 -18.01 8.67
C ILE A 246 -0.73 -18.90 7.45
N SER A 247 0.15 -18.87 6.46
CA SER A 247 -0.04 -19.58 5.19
C SER A 247 -1.42 -19.32 4.56
N GLY A 248 -1.93 -18.07 4.66
CA GLY A 248 -3.24 -17.66 4.12
C GLY A 248 -4.45 -18.00 5.01
N VAL A 249 -4.26 -18.73 6.11
CA VAL A 249 -5.34 -19.07 7.05
C VAL A 249 -5.44 -18.00 8.13
N ASP A 250 -6.65 -17.51 8.39
CA ASP A 250 -6.93 -16.53 9.44
C ASP A 250 -6.78 -17.14 10.84
N ARG A 251 -5.86 -16.61 11.62
CA ARG A 251 -5.56 -16.98 13.00
C ARG A 251 -5.66 -15.80 13.97
N THR A 252 -6.43 -14.79 13.60
CA THR A 252 -6.59 -13.55 14.38
C THR A 252 -7.09 -13.80 15.81
N SER A 253 -7.90 -14.85 16.01
CA SER A 253 -8.39 -15.24 17.34
C SER A 253 -7.30 -15.69 18.31
N GLU A 254 -6.13 -16.08 17.81
CA GLU A 254 -4.99 -16.55 18.59
C GLU A 254 -4.15 -15.40 19.18
N LEU A 255 -4.40 -14.15 18.79
CA LEU A 255 -3.76 -12.99 19.39
C LEU A 255 -4.26 -12.75 20.82
N VAL A 256 -3.35 -12.55 21.74
CA VAL A 256 -3.64 -12.15 23.14
C VAL A 256 -3.95 -10.65 23.21
N SER A 257 -3.19 -9.83 22.47
CA SER A 257 -3.47 -8.40 22.33
C SER A 257 -3.61 -8.05 20.84
N ARG A 258 -4.62 -7.24 20.51
CA ARG A 258 -5.04 -6.87 19.15
C ARG A 258 -5.21 -5.38 18.99
N GLU A 259 -4.28 -4.60 19.48
CA GLU A 259 -4.30 -3.15 19.35
C GLU A 259 -3.62 -2.75 18.04
N TRP A 260 -4.41 -2.74 16.96
CA TRP A 260 -3.91 -2.51 15.62
C TRP A 260 -3.17 -1.19 15.49
N HIS A 261 -1.97 -1.26 14.92
CA HIS A 261 -1.11 -0.11 14.73
C HIS A 261 -1.57 0.73 13.55
N LYS A 262 -1.39 2.04 13.66
CA LYS A 262 -1.59 3.01 12.59
C LYS A 262 -0.47 4.03 12.62
N ILE A 263 -0.16 4.59 11.47
CA ILE A 263 0.86 5.61 11.30
C ILE A 263 0.14 6.91 11.00
N PRO A 264 0.10 7.88 11.92
CA PRO A 264 -0.59 9.14 11.70
C PRO A 264 -0.06 9.88 10.47
N PRO A 265 -0.87 10.76 9.85
CA PRO A 265 -0.43 11.55 8.71
C PRO A 265 0.74 12.46 9.06
N ARG A 266 1.73 12.52 8.18
CA ARG A 266 2.93 13.36 8.32
C ARG A 266 3.71 13.12 9.62
N ALA A 267 3.63 11.90 10.16
CA ALA A 267 4.28 11.53 11.41
C ALA A 267 5.20 10.32 11.25
N GLY A 268 6.14 10.21 12.17
CA GLY A 268 6.99 9.05 12.31
C GLY A 268 6.38 8.04 13.27
N PHE A 269 6.66 6.77 13.03
CA PHE A 269 6.18 5.61 13.77
C PHE A 269 7.36 4.68 14.03
N VAL A 270 7.57 4.29 15.28
CA VAL A 270 8.72 3.46 15.69
C VAL A 270 8.21 2.18 16.36
N PRO A 271 8.02 1.10 15.60
CA PRO A 271 7.65 -0.19 16.17
C PRO A 271 8.87 -0.88 16.82
N VAL A 272 8.63 -1.49 17.97
CA VAL A 272 9.61 -2.28 18.72
C VAL A 272 9.14 -3.72 18.76
N VAL A 273 10.00 -4.63 18.33
CA VAL A 273 9.74 -6.07 18.32
C VAL A 273 10.44 -6.72 19.51
N GLN A 274 9.71 -7.53 20.23
CA GLN A 274 10.21 -8.37 21.34
C GLN A 274 9.90 -9.82 21.07
N ALA A 275 10.87 -10.68 21.24
CA ALA A 275 10.66 -12.11 21.27
C ALA A 275 10.25 -12.53 22.69
N LEU A 276 9.21 -13.33 22.84
CA LEU A 276 8.74 -13.83 24.14
C LEU A 276 9.67 -14.94 24.71
N ALA A 277 10.50 -15.52 23.85
CA ALA A 277 11.59 -16.42 24.19
C ALA A 277 12.71 -16.27 23.14
N PRO A 278 13.90 -16.85 23.30
CA PRO A 278 14.97 -16.75 22.31
C PRO A 278 14.48 -17.09 20.90
N ALA A 279 14.75 -16.19 19.95
CA ALA A 279 14.34 -16.30 18.56
C ALA A 279 15.51 -15.99 17.62
N THR A 280 15.51 -16.57 16.42
CA THR A 280 16.46 -16.30 15.34
C THR A 280 15.81 -15.57 14.17
N GLY A 281 14.58 -15.11 14.37
CA GLY A 281 13.77 -14.45 13.35
C GLY A 281 13.90 -12.93 13.33
N TRP A 282 13.21 -12.32 12.38
CA TRP A 282 13.06 -10.89 12.22
C TRP A 282 11.64 -10.55 11.76
N VAL A 283 11.30 -9.29 11.73
CA VAL A 283 10.01 -8.79 11.25
C VAL A 283 10.23 -7.81 10.10
N ASP A 284 9.67 -8.12 8.95
CA ASP A 284 9.56 -7.16 7.85
C ASP A 284 8.32 -6.29 8.09
N VAL A 285 8.50 -4.98 8.08
CA VAL A 285 7.41 -4.01 8.20
C VAL A 285 7.24 -3.31 6.87
N THR A 286 6.14 -3.56 6.20
CA THR A 286 5.79 -2.86 4.96
C THR A 286 4.76 -1.78 5.25
N ALA A 287 5.08 -0.55 4.88
CA ALA A 287 4.20 0.60 5.01
C ALA A 287 4.10 1.35 3.69
N ARG A 288 2.94 1.98 3.46
CA ARG A 288 2.68 2.87 2.32
C ARG A 288 2.16 4.19 2.85
N SER A 289 2.71 5.29 2.39
CA SER A 289 2.10 6.59 2.62
C SER A 289 0.71 6.62 2.00
N THR A 290 -0.29 7.07 2.76
CA THR A 290 -1.71 7.00 2.36
C THR A 290 -2.28 8.40 2.19
N TYR A 291 -2.99 8.61 1.08
CA TYR A 291 -3.52 9.90 0.64
C TYR A 291 -5.01 9.81 0.35
N ILE A 292 -5.68 10.98 0.45
CA ILE A 292 -7.06 11.17 0.02
C ILE A 292 -7.19 12.34 -0.93
#